data_fb6320387ced5c7806e14e1cd9a952ba
#
_entry.id   fb6320387ced5c7806e14e1cd9a952ba
#
_cell.length_a   1.000
_cell.length_b   1.000
_cell.length_c   1.000
_cell.angle_alpha   90.00
_cell.angle_beta   90.00
_cell.angle_gamma   90.00
#
_symmetry.space_group_name_H-M   'P 1'
#
loop_
_entity.id
_entity.type
_entity.pdbx_description
1 polymer ?
#
loop_
_entity_poly.entity_id
_entity_poly.type
_entity_poly.pdbx_seq_one_letter_code
_entity_poly.pdbx_strand_id
1 'polypeptide(L)'
;MTAARKRGVLFDLGHGGGNFHFRNAVPAVRQGFWPDTISSDLNLVAANGPMIDLPTVMSKFLAMGVPLKDVIRLTTSGPAMVIHRPALGQIAVGSEADIAVLRLETAALDSTTQPASGWKGRKG
;
A
#
# COMPACT_ATOMS: atom_id res chain seq x y z
N MET A 1 -11.65 -11.32 -12.35
CA MET A 1 -10.36 -10.62 -12.12
C MET A 1 -9.20 -11.36 -12.79
N THR A 2 -8.99 -12.65 -12.58
CA THR A 2 -7.88 -13.42 -13.20
C THR A 2 -7.87 -13.36 -14.74
N ALA A 3 -9.01 -13.44 -15.40
CA ALA A 3 -9.10 -13.31 -16.86
C ALA A 3 -8.74 -11.90 -17.37
N ALA A 4 -9.05 -10.85 -16.61
CA ALA A 4 -8.66 -9.50 -16.97
C ALA A 4 -7.14 -9.30 -16.85
N ARG A 5 -6.53 -9.83 -15.76
CA ARG A 5 -5.07 -9.80 -15.60
C ARG A 5 -4.34 -10.51 -16.75
N LYS A 6 -4.86 -11.65 -17.22
CA LYS A 6 -4.31 -12.35 -18.39
C LYS A 6 -4.35 -11.52 -19.69
N ARG A 7 -5.24 -10.54 -19.78
CA ARG A 7 -5.31 -9.58 -20.89
C ARG A 7 -4.45 -8.33 -20.68
N GLY A 8 -3.65 -8.28 -19.61
CA GLY A 8 -2.78 -7.14 -19.30
C GLY A 8 -3.45 -6.03 -18.49
N VAL A 9 -4.65 -6.25 -17.95
CA VAL A 9 -5.29 -5.28 -17.04
C VAL A 9 -4.54 -5.27 -15.72
N LEU A 10 -4.08 -4.11 -15.31
CA LEU A 10 -3.44 -3.85 -14.01
C LEU A 10 -4.50 -3.45 -12.99
N PHE A 11 -4.25 -3.83 -11.75
CA PHE A 11 -5.15 -3.55 -10.63
C PHE A 11 -4.41 -2.68 -9.61
N ASP A 12 -4.92 -1.49 -9.39
CA ASP A 12 -4.52 -0.66 -8.25
C ASP A 12 -5.49 -0.86 -7.09
N LEU A 13 -4.99 -0.87 -5.87
CA LEU A 13 -5.81 -0.76 -4.69
C LEU A 13 -5.64 0.63 -4.10
N GLY A 14 -6.59 1.51 -4.42
CA GLY A 14 -6.76 2.80 -3.77
C GLY A 14 -7.63 2.63 -2.53
N HIS A 15 -7.14 3.06 -1.37
CA HIS A 15 -7.86 2.88 -0.11
C HIS A 15 -9.04 3.86 0.03
N GLY A 16 -8.79 5.15 -0.20
CA GLY A 16 -9.78 6.21 -0.02
C GLY A 16 -10.47 6.19 1.34
N GLY A 17 -11.62 6.86 1.44
CA GLY A 17 -12.39 6.93 2.68
C GLY A 17 -13.28 5.71 2.96
N GLY A 18 -13.70 4.98 1.93
CA GLY A 18 -14.67 3.89 2.08
C GLY A 18 -14.49 2.71 1.11
N ASN A 19 -13.42 2.69 0.35
CA ASN A 19 -13.24 1.70 -0.71
C ASN A 19 -12.54 0.42 -0.21
N PHE A 20 -11.84 0.48 0.92
CA PHE A 20 -11.14 -0.66 1.51
C PHE A 20 -11.98 -1.34 2.57
N HIS A 21 -12.22 -2.64 2.38
CA HIS A 21 -12.88 -3.49 3.37
C HIS A 21 -12.11 -4.79 3.57
N PHE A 22 -11.68 -5.08 4.79
CA PHE A 22 -11.00 -6.33 5.16
C PHE A 22 -11.79 -7.58 4.76
N ARG A 23 -13.13 -7.54 4.89
CA ARG A 23 -14.00 -8.65 4.48
C ARG A 23 -13.83 -9.06 3.01
N ASN A 24 -13.40 -8.13 2.14
CA ASN A 24 -13.15 -8.38 0.73
C ASN A 24 -11.65 -8.61 0.45
N ALA A 25 -10.78 -7.84 1.10
CA ALA A 25 -9.35 -7.87 0.86
C ALA A 25 -8.70 -9.16 1.39
N VAL A 26 -9.07 -9.61 2.59
CA VAL A 26 -8.48 -10.81 3.20
C VAL A 26 -8.73 -12.08 2.36
N PRO A 27 -9.95 -12.38 1.90
CA PRO A 27 -10.16 -13.52 1.00
C PRO A 27 -9.40 -13.41 -0.32
N ALA A 28 -9.29 -12.21 -0.90
CA ALA A 28 -8.54 -11.99 -2.13
C ALA A 28 -7.05 -12.28 -1.95
N VAL A 29 -6.45 -11.74 -0.88
CA VAL A 29 -5.04 -11.97 -0.55
C VAL A 29 -4.78 -13.47 -0.29
N ARG A 30 -5.64 -14.14 0.46
CA ARG A 30 -5.52 -15.59 0.74
C ARG A 30 -5.62 -16.47 -0.51
N GLN A 31 -6.33 -16.01 -1.52
CA GLN A 31 -6.41 -16.68 -2.83
C GLN A 31 -5.24 -16.31 -3.76
N GLY A 32 -4.23 -15.59 -3.26
CA GLY A 32 -3.09 -15.14 -4.04
C GLY A 32 -3.40 -14.00 -5.01
N PHE A 33 -4.57 -13.37 -4.89
CA PHE A 33 -4.90 -12.20 -5.68
C PHE A 33 -4.45 -10.94 -4.97
N TRP A 34 -3.27 -10.44 -5.37
CA TRP A 34 -2.73 -9.17 -4.92
C TRP A 34 -2.88 -8.11 -6.02
N PRO A 35 -3.02 -6.83 -5.68
CA PRO A 35 -3.00 -5.76 -6.66
C PRO A 35 -1.60 -5.66 -7.30
N ASP A 36 -1.50 -4.95 -8.40
CA ASP A 36 -0.21 -4.66 -9.05
C ASP A 36 0.44 -3.42 -8.43
N THR A 37 -0.39 -2.54 -7.89
CA THR A 37 0.01 -1.33 -7.15
C THR A 37 -0.89 -1.09 -5.94
N ILE A 38 -0.37 -0.36 -4.97
CA ILE A 38 -1.11 0.13 -3.81
C ILE A 38 -0.98 1.64 -3.78
N SER A 39 -2.10 2.34 -3.68
CA SER A 39 -2.17 3.79 -3.56
C SER A 39 -3.01 4.22 -2.36
N SER A 40 -2.86 5.46 -1.94
CA SER A 40 -3.63 5.99 -0.82
C SER A 40 -5.05 6.36 -1.20
N ASP A 41 -5.25 6.85 -2.42
CA ASP A 41 -6.51 7.50 -2.85
C ASP A 41 -6.96 8.55 -1.82
N LEU A 42 -5.99 9.32 -1.28
CA LEU A 42 -6.24 10.32 -0.26
C LEU A 42 -7.09 11.46 -0.82
N ASN A 43 -8.21 11.71 -0.18
CA ASN A 43 -9.13 12.79 -0.51
C ASN A 43 -9.65 13.46 0.77
N LEU A 44 -10.40 14.55 0.66
CA LEU A 44 -10.90 15.32 1.80
C LEU A 44 -11.71 14.50 2.80
N VAL A 45 -12.45 13.50 2.32
CA VAL A 45 -13.24 12.61 3.18
C VAL A 45 -12.34 11.64 3.92
N ALA A 46 -11.31 11.12 3.23
CA ALA A 46 -10.38 10.16 3.79
C ALA A 46 -9.38 10.79 4.78
N ALA A 47 -9.04 12.06 4.60
CA ALA A 47 -8.04 12.76 5.41
C ALA A 47 -8.38 12.81 6.91
N ASN A 48 -9.65 12.75 7.26
CA ASN A 48 -10.14 12.71 8.64
C ASN A 48 -10.70 11.34 9.05
N GLY A 49 -10.45 10.32 8.22
CA GLY A 49 -11.03 8.97 8.38
C GLY A 49 -9.98 7.89 8.61
N PRO A 50 -10.31 6.64 8.27
CA PRO A 50 -9.49 5.47 8.59
C PRO A 50 -8.22 5.31 7.75
N MET A 51 -7.96 6.19 6.79
CA MET A 51 -6.76 6.22 5.98
C MET A 51 -6.13 7.61 6.05
N ILE A 52 -4.97 7.71 6.68
CA ILE A 52 -4.26 8.97 6.91
C ILE A 52 -3.16 9.16 5.86
N ASP A 53 -2.47 8.07 5.51
CA ASP A 53 -1.30 8.08 4.65
C ASP A 53 -1.05 6.70 3.99
N LEU A 54 -0.10 6.65 3.06
CA LEU A 54 0.29 5.41 2.39
C LEU A 54 0.86 4.35 3.35
N PRO A 55 1.72 4.67 4.36
CA PRO A 55 2.16 3.73 5.37
C PRO A 55 1.02 3.02 6.11
N THR A 56 -0.09 3.71 6.37
CA THR A 56 -1.29 3.10 6.96
C THR A 56 -1.87 2.02 6.03
N VAL A 57 -1.93 2.27 4.74
CA VAL A 57 -2.39 1.26 3.76
C VAL A 57 -1.42 0.08 3.71
N MET A 58 -0.11 0.35 3.64
CA MET A 58 0.94 -0.67 3.67
C MET A 58 0.81 -1.58 4.90
N SER A 59 0.56 -1.00 6.08
CA SER A 59 0.38 -1.73 7.33
C SER A 59 -0.81 -2.70 7.27
N LYS A 60 -1.89 -2.33 6.60
CA LYS A 60 -3.06 -3.22 6.39
C LYS A 60 -2.70 -4.43 5.55
N PHE A 61 -1.87 -4.26 4.50
CA PHE A 61 -1.39 -5.39 3.70
C PHE A 61 -0.46 -6.31 4.49
N LEU A 62 0.45 -5.76 5.29
CA LEU A 62 1.29 -6.54 6.20
C LEU A 62 0.44 -7.35 7.18
N ALA A 63 -0.59 -6.75 7.76
CA ALA A 63 -1.53 -7.42 8.66
C ALA A 63 -2.31 -8.57 7.99
N MET A 64 -2.56 -8.48 6.69
CA MET A 64 -3.16 -9.57 5.92
C MET A 64 -2.18 -10.69 5.54
N GLY A 65 -0.89 -10.57 5.90
CA GLY A 65 0.15 -11.55 5.66
C GLY A 65 0.90 -11.38 4.33
N VAL A 66 0.75 -10.24 3.65
CA VAL A 66 1.57 -9.94 2.47
C VAL A 66 3.00 -9.66 2.93
N PRO A 67 4.02 -10.31 2.33
CA PRO A 67 5.42 -10.10 2.72
C PRO A 67 5.87 -8.65 2.56
N LEU A 68 6.69 -8.16 3.50
CA LEU A 68 7.17 -6.77 3.50
C LEU A 68 7.78 -6.35 2.15
N LYS A 69 8.62 -7.21 1.57
CA LYS A 69 9.26 -6.92 0.26
C LYS A 69 8.23 -6.67 -0.85
N ASP A 70 7.11 -7.40 -0.80
CA ASP A 70 6.05 -7.27 -1.81
C ASP A 70 5.23 -6.01 -1.55
N VAL A 71 4.95 -5.67 -0.30
CA VAL A 71 4.30 -4.40 0.05
C VAL A 71 5.15 -3.21 -0.42
N ILE A 72 6.47 -3.24 -0.19
CA ILE A 72 7.39 -2.20 -0.71
C ILE A 72 7.34 -2.15 -2.23
N ARG A 73 7.43 -3.29 -2.91
CA ARG A 73 7.37 -3.35 -4.38
C ARG A 73 6.07 -2.75 -4.92
N LEU A 74 4.94 -3.06 -4.29
CA LEU A 74 3.62 -2.59 -4.71
C LEU A 74 3.42 -1.07 -4.52
N THR A 75 4.28 -0.43 -3.71
CA THR A 75 4.23 1.01 -3.44
C THR A 75 5.40 1.80 -4.05
N THR A 76 6.37 1.13 -4.68
CA THR A 76 7.56 1.76 -5.26
C THR A 76 7.78 1.35 -6.71
N SER A 77 8.49 0.24 -6.96
CA SER A 77 8.81 -0.21 -8.31
C SER A 77 7.57 -0.64 -9.10
N GLY A 78 6.52 -1.14 -8.46
CA GLY A 78 5.25 -1.46 -9.12
C GLY A 78 4.64 -0.24 -9.80
N PRO A 79 4.30 0.83 -9.06
CA PRO A 79 3.79 2.07 -9.65
C PRO A 79 4.74 2.68 -10.70
N ALA A 80 6.06 2.68 -10.44
CA ALA A 80 7.05 3.19 -11.39
C ALA A 80 7.01 2.46 -12.74
N MET A 81 6.82 1.15 -12.72
CA MET A 81 6.64 0.35 -13.94
C MET A 81 5.33 0.69 -14.66
N VAL A 82 4.23 0.86 -13.92
CA VAL A 82 2.92 1.19 -14.49
C VAL A 82 2.94 2.51 -15.25
N ILE A 83 3.64 3.52 -14.70
CA ILE A 83 3.78 4.84 -15.36
C ILE A 83 4.95 4.90 -16.36
N HIS A 84 5.57 3.76 -16.69
CA HIS A 84 6.73 3.65 -17.59
C HIS A 84 7.96 4.49 -17.15
N ARG A 85 8.15 4.63 -15.84
CA ARG A 85 9.27 5.37 -15.23
C ARG A 85 10.03 4.47 -14.20
N PRO A 86 10.63 3.35 -14.63
CA PRO A 86 11.21 2.35 -13.71
C PRO A 86 12.33 2.92 -12.83
N ALA A 87 13.01 3.98 -13.27
CA ALA A 87 14.07 4.65 -12.50
C ALA A 87 13.56 5.27 -11.19
N LEU A 88 12.27 5.64 -11.09
CA LEU A 88 11.70 6.25 -9.89
C LEU A 88 11.44 5.25 -8.75
N GLY A 89 11.39 3.97 -9.03
CA GLY A 89 10.99 2.95 -8.05
C GLY A 89 12.17 2.20 -7.41
N GLN A 90 13.38 2.76 -7.44
CA GLN A 90 14.59 2.06 -7.01
C GLN A 90 15.58 2.99 -6.29
N ILE A 91 16.41 2.41 -5.44
CA ILE A 91 17.55 3.08 -4.83
C ILE A 91 18.80 2.59 -5.56
N ALA A 92 19.41 3.45 -6.36
CA ALA A 92 20.63 3.13 -7.10
C ALA A 92 21.53 4.36 -7.21
N VAL A 93 22.83 4.13 -7.49
CA VAL A 93 23.76 5.23 -7.74
C VAL A 93 23.30 6.00 -8.98
N GLY A 94 23.15 7.32 -8.84
CA GLY A 94 22.66 8.19 -9.90
C GLY A 94 21.16 8.31 -10.02
N SER A 95 20.38 7.59 -9.18
CA SER A 95 18.94 7.79 -9.05
C SER A 95 18.61 9.06 -8.25
N GLU A 96 17.42 9.61 -8.46
CA GLU A 96 16.87 10.67 -7.62
C GLU A 96 16.77 10.20 -6.17
N ALA A 97 17.13 11.08 -5.23
CA ALA A 97 17.19 10.74 -3.80
C ALA A 97 15.84 10.90 -3.08
N ASP A 98 14.77 10.47 -3.70
CA ASP A 98 13.44 10.42 -3.09
C ASP A 98 13.32 9.19 -2.19
N ILE A 99 13.81 9.31 -0.96
CA ILE A 99 13.95 8.20 -0.02
C ILE A 99 13.07 8.42 1.20
N ALA A 100 12.22 7.44 1.51
CA ALA A 100 11.48 7.37 2.76
C ALA A 100 12.11 6.33 3.69
N VAL A 101 12.33 6.69 4.95
CA VAL A 101 12.81 5.77 6.00
C VAL A 101 11.61 5.39 6.87
N LEU A 102 11.29 4.10 6.88
CA LEU A 102 10.17 3.54 7.63
C LEU A 102 10.69 2.64 8.76
N ARG A 103 9.97 2.61 9.87
CA ARG A 103 10.21 1.67 10.96
C ARG A 103 9.04 0.70 11.05
N LEU A 104 9.35 -0.59 11.07
CA LEU A 104 8.36 -1.62 11.31
C LEU A 104 8.20 -1.81 12.82
N GLU A 105 6.97 -1.67 13.30
CA GLU A 105 6.62 -1.91 14.69
C GLU A 105 5.59 -3.03 14.78
N THR A 106 5.71 -3.87 15.82
CA THR A 106 4.68 -4.86 16.14
C THR A 106 3.60 -4.15 16.94
N ALA A 107 2.41 -4.03 16.38
CA ALA A 107 1.24 -3.50 17.05
C ALA A 107 0.09 -4.50 17.00
N ALA A 108 -0.72 -4.55 18.05
CA ALA A 108 -1.99 -5.23 17.99
C ALA A 108 -2.94 -4.41 17.09
N LEU A 109 -3.47 -5.04 16.04
CA LEU A 109 -4.53 -4.41 15.25
C LEU A 109 -5.85 -4.62 15.96
N ASP A 110 -6.51 -3.52 16.31
CA ASP A 110 -7.91 -3.58 16.72
C ASP A 110 -8.77 -3.94 15.50
N SER A 111 -9.65 -4.91 15.69
CA SER A 111 -10.56 -5.42 14.64
C SER A 111 -11.55 -4.36 14.12
N THR A 112 -11.64 -3.22 14.77
CA THR A 112 -12.59 -2.17 14.49
C THR A 112 -12.10 -1.06 13.57
N THR A 113 -10.85 -1.10 13.02
CA THR A 113 -10.53 -0.20 11.90
C THR A 113 -9.23 0.58 11.93
N GLN A 114 -8.55 0.71 13.03
CA GLN A 114 -7.38 1.58 13.06
C GLN A 114 -6.15 0.82 13.57
N PRO A 115 -5.01 0.86 12.89
CA PRO A 115 -3.77 0.70 13.62
C PRO A 115 -3.77 1.77 14.70
N ALA A 116 -3.50 1.38 15.95
CA ALA A 116 -3.36 2.35 17.03
C ALA A 116 -2.44 3.48 16.53
N SER A 117 -2.94 4.70 16.54
CA SER A 117 -2.29 5.89 16.01
C SER A 117 -1.01 6.20 16.80
N GLY A 118 0.06 5.51 16.47
CA GLY A 118 1.36 5.66 17.08
C GLY A 118 2.45 6.11 16.12
N TRP A 119 2.09 6.41 14.89
CA TRP A 119 3.08 6.88 13.92
C TRP A 119 3.39 8.37 14.17
N LYS A 120 4.43 8.64 14.94
CA LYS A 120 5.01 9.98 15.03
C LYS A 120 6.04 10.12 13.92
N GLY A 121 5.61 10.63 12.77
CA GLY A 121 6.53 11.14 11.77
C GLY A 121 7.45 12.16 12.41
N ARG A 122 8.75 11.98 12.31
CA ARG A 122 9.71 13.00 12.70
C ARG A 122 9.58 14.14 11.70
N LYS A 123 9.12 15.30 12.15
CA LYS A 123 9.26 16.53 11.38
C LYS A 123 10.74 16.85 11.33
N GLY A 124 11.31 16.81 10.12
CA GLY A 124 12.61 17.38 9.82
C GLY A 124 12.51 18.89 9.76
#